data_9e683a94ea227d4c50f929cf5db39975
#
_entry.id   9e683a94ea227d4c50f929cf5db39975
#
_cell.length_a   1.000
_cell.length_b   1.000
_cell.length_c   1.000
_cell.angle_alpha   90.00
_cell.angle_beta   90.00
_cell.angle_gamma   90.00
#
_symmetry.space_group_name_H-M   'P 1'
#
loop_
_entity.id
_entity.type
_entity.pdbx_description
1 polymer ?
#
loop_
_entity_poly.entity_id
_entity_poly.type
_entity_poly.pdbx_seq_one_letter_code
_entity_poly.pdbx_strand_id
1 'polypeptide(L)'
;MIAYLDTSAFVKLIVDEDGANDARSWFEEAGPAISSVITYPEACAALSRRAREPGRRGARVEAWIEALDARWSRVLAVQVTAQPAGMLALRHGLRGMDAVQLGSAIRTRERLREQGAQAQLLFASFDRRLLEAAEREGFATLGGPLE
;
A
#
# COMPACT_ATOMS: atom_id res chain seq x y z
N MET A 1 5.77 15.34 0.62
CA MET A 1 5.82 14.06 -0.10
C MET A 1 4.40 13.56 -0.35
N ILE A 2 4.10 13.03 -1.51
CA ILE A 2 2.84 12.32 -1.80
C ILE A 2 3.21 10.86 -2.01
N ALA A 3 2.60 9.96 -1.27
CA ALA A 3 2.93 8.54 -1.33
C ALA A 3 1.68 7.66 -1.44
N TYR A 4 1.74 6.71 -2.35
CA TYR A 4 0.82 5.59 -2.43
C TYR A 4 1.39 4.43 -1.62
N LEU A 5 0.64 3.93 -0.67
CA LEU A 5 1.02 2.79 0.16
C LEU A 5 0.17 1.57 -0.24
N ASP A 6 0.83 0.46 -0.59
CA ASP A 6 0.15 -0.81 -0.79
C ASP A 6 -0.19 -1.48 0.55
N THR A 7 -0.84 -2.65 0.49
CA THR A 7 -1.22 -3.39 1.69
C THR A 7 -0.01 -3.77 2.55
N SER A 8 1.12 -4.18 1.94
CA SER A 8 2.31 -4.59 2.69
C SER A 8 2.88 -3.46 3.54
N ALA A 9 2.91 -2.25 2.99
CA ALA A 9 3.33 -1.05 3.72
C ALA A 9 2.30 -0.68 4.80
N PHE A 10 1.02 -0.79 4.49
CA PHE A 10 -0.05 -0.43 5.42
C PHE A 10 -0.09 -1.32 6.67
N VAL A 11 0.09 -2.63 6.51
CA VAL A 11 0.15 -3.58 7.64
C VAL A 11 1.29 -3.23 8.59
N LYS A 12 2.41 -2.78 8.08
CA LYS A 12 3.57 -2.37 8.90
C LYS A 12 3.34 -1.08 9.68
N LEU A 13 2.32 -0.31 9.38
CA LEU A 13 1.90 0.81 10.24
C LEU A 13 1.31 0.30 11.56
N ILE A 14 0.75 -0.89 11.54
CA ILE A 14 -0.05 -1.46 12.63
C ILE A 14 0.75 -2.47 13.44
N VAL A 15 1.43 -3.40 12.75
CA VAL A 15 2.19 -4.47 13.38
C VAL A 15 3.63 -4.02 13.57
N ASP A 16 4.17 -4.26 14.77
CA ASP A 16 5.56 -3.96 15.10
C ASP A 16 6.45 -5.10 14.59
N GLU A 17 6.95 -4.94 13.40
CA GLU A 17 7.78 -5.90 12.68
C GLU A 17 8.83 -5.16 11.84
N ASP A 18 9.75 -5.90 11.19
CA ASP A 18 10.78 -5.30 10.33
C ASP A 18 10.14 -4.41 9.26
N GLY A 19 10.70 -3.21 9.09
CA GLY A 19 10.18 -2.20 8.16
C GLY A 19 9.07 -1.30 8.74
N ALA A 20 8.57 -1.58 9.94
CA ALA A 20 7.51 -0.78 10.57
C ALA A 20 7.90 0.69 10.76
N ASN A 21 9.13 0.96 11.17
CA ASN A 21 9.61 2.32 11.37
C ASN A 21 9.66 3.10 10.05
N ASP A 22 10.12 2.47 8.98
CA ASP A 22 10.14 3.09 7.66
C ASP A 22 8.73 3.40 7.16
N ALA A 23 7.83 2.42 7.24
CA ALA A 23 6.43 2.61 6.84
C ALA A 23 5.75 3.74 7.61
N ARG A 24 5.96 3.81 8.91
CA ARG A 24 5.42 4.89 9.77
C ARG A 24 5.99 6.25 9.38
N SER A 25 7.29 6.34 9.10
CA SER A 25 7.93 7.56 8.62
C SER A 25 7.31 8.03 7.32
N TRP A 26 7.17 7.13 6.33
CA TRP A 26 6.53 7.48 5.06
C TRP A 26 5.10 7.97 5.23
N PHE A 27 4.33 7.33 6.10
CA PHE A 27 2.95 7.71 6.35
C PHE A 27 2.84 9.10 7.00
N GLU A 28 3.70 9.40 7.98
CA GLU A 28 3.70 10.70 8.64
C GLU A 28 4.25 11.83 7.75
N GLU A 29 5.19 11.53 6.88
CA GLU A 29 5.76 12.49 5.93
C GLU A 29 4.85 12.70 4.71
N ALA A 30 3.99 11.74 4.40
CA ALA A 30 3.06 11.86 3.30
C ALA A 30 1.94 12.85 3.64
N GLY A 31 1.69 13.74 2.75
CA GLY A 31 0.59 14.64 2.92
C GLY A 31 -0.19 14.84 1.62
N PRO A 32 -1.23 14.11 1.35
CA PRO A 32 -1.83 12.95 2.05
C PRO A 32 -1.20 11.60 1.67
N ALA A 33 -1.47 10.59 2.48
CA ALA A 33 -1.24 9.20 2.12
C ALA A 33 -2.41 8.69 1.26
N ILE A 34 -2.08 7.92 0.23
CA ILE A 34 -3.05 7.40 -0.75
C ILE A 34 -2.96 5.89 -0.78
N SER A 35 -4.09 5.21 -0.92
CA SER A 35 -4.13 3.77 -1.08
C SER A 35 -5.39 3.34 -1.85
N SER A 36 -5.47 2.08 -2.23
CA SER A 36 -6.68 1.52 -2.85
C SER A 36 -7.74 1.20 -1.80
N VAL A 37 -9.01 1.27 -2.19
CA VAL A 37 -10.12 0.81 -1.35
C VAL A 37 -9.97 -0.65 -0.92
N ILE A 38 -9.27 -1.48 -1.70
CA ILE A 38 -9.03 -2.89 -1.35
C ILE A 38 -8.00 -3.07 -0.24
N THR A 39 -7.18 -2.06 0.03
CA THR A 39 -6.14 -2.15 1.06
C THR A 39 -6.74 -2.39 2.44
N TYR A 40 -7.88 -1.81 2.75
CA TYR A 40 -8.52 -2.02 4.04
C TYR A 40 -8.89 -3.49 4.28
N PRO A 41 -9.69 -4.16 3.43
CA PRO A 41 -10.00 -5.58 3.62
C PRO A 41 -8.77 -6.49 3.53
N GLU A 42 -7.80 -6.18 2.67
CA GLU A 42 -6.55 -6.92 2.63
C GLU A 42 -5.74 -6.80 3.92
N ALA A 43 -5.67 -5.60 4.49
CA ALA A 43 -5.00 -5.36 5.77
C ALA A 43 -5.70 -6.13 6.90
N CYS A 44 -7.03 -6.11 6.96
CA CYS A 44 -7.79 -6.91 7.93
C CYS A 44 -7.45 -8.40 7.82
N ALA A 45 -7.41 -8.94 6.61
CA ALA A 45 -7.05 -10.33 6.35
C ALA A 45 -5.61 -10.64 6.80
N ALA A 46 -4.67 -9.74 6.49
CA ALA A 46 -3.28 -9.87 6.90
C ALA A 46 -3.11 -9.82 8.43
N LEU A 47 -3.78 -8.90 9.11
CA LEU A 47 -3.76 -8.80 10.56
C LEU A 47 -4.34 -10.06 11.23
N SER A 48 -5.40 -10.61 10.67
CA SER A 48 -5.97 -11.88 11.13
C SER A 48 -4.96 -13.04 11.02
N ARG A 49 -4.22 -13.10 9.91
CA ARG A 49 -3.16 -14.11 9.74
C ARG A 49 -2.00 -13.89 10.72
N ARG A 50 -1.56 -12.65 10.91
CA ARG A 50 -0.49 -12.28 11.86
C ARG A 50 -0.82 -12.71 13.28
N ALA A 51 -2.07 -12.54 13.71
CA ALA A 51 -2.53 -12.90 15.05
C ALA A 51 -2.45 -14.41 15.33
N ARG A 52 -2.45 -15.24 14.29
CA ARG A 52 -2.37 -16.70 14.38
C ARG A 52 -0.94 -17.22 14.30
N GLU A 53 0.04 -16.38 14.03
CA GLU A 53 1.44 -16.79 13.93
C GLU A 53 1.98 -17.25 15.29
N PRO A 54 2.86 -18.29 15.32
CA PRO A 54 3.57 -18.66 16.54
C PRO A 54 4.34 -17.45 17.11
N GLY A 55 4.29 -17.28 18.42
CA GLY A 55 4.94 -16.14 19.09
C GLY A 55 4.07 -14.89 19.21
N ARG A 56 2.91 -14.85 18.56
CA ARG A 56 1.95 -13.75 18.68
C ARG A 56 0.75 -14.09 19.57
N ARG A 57 0.93 -15.02 20.51
CA ARG A 57 -0.08 -15.34 21.52
C ARG A 57 -0.40 -14.09 22.34
N GLY A 58 -1.68 -13.78 22.48
CA GLY A 58 -2.13 -12.57 23.18
C GLY A 58 -2.17 -11.32 22.30
N ALA A 59 -1.86 -11.42 21.00
CA ALA A 59 -2.09 -10.33 20.07
C ALA A 59 -3.58 -9.98 20.06
N ARG A 60 -3.88 -8.70 20.30
CA ARG A 60 -5.25 -8.20 20.33
C ARG A 60 -5.61 -7.64 18.95
N VAL A 61 -6.30 -8.46 18.16
CA VAL A 61 -6.76 -8.06 16.82
C VAL A 61 -7.61 -6.79 16.89
N GLU A 62 -8.45 -6.67 17.91
CA GLU A 62 -9.29 -5.49 18.12
C GLU A 62 -8.45 -4.20 18.24
N ALA A 63 -7.34 -4.24 18.98
CA ALA A 63 -6.43 -3.08 19.09
C ALA A 63 -5.77 -2.75 17.77
N TRP A 64 -5.41 -3.75 16.97
CA TRP A 64 -4.87 -3.54 15.63
C TRP A 64 -5.92 -2.93 14.68
N ILE A 65 -7.17 -3.37 14.75
CA ILE A 65 -8.24 -2.80 13.94
C ILE A 65 -8.52 -1.35 14.34
N GLU A 66 -8.52 -1.02 15.60
CA GLU A 66 -8.64 0.38 16.05
C GLU A 66 -7.50 1.25 15.49
N ALA A 67 -6.26 0.74 15.52
CA ALA A 67 -5.10 1.44 14.95
C ALA A 67 -5.22 1.56 13.43
N LEU A 68 -5.70 0.52 12.75
CA LEU A 68 -5.96 0.55 11.31
C LEU A 68 -7.00 1.61 10.96
N ASP A 69 -8.12 1.65 11.68
CA ASP A 69 -9.19 2.62 11.45
C ASP A 69 -8.70 4.06 11.64
N ALA A 70 -7.89 4.29 12.67
CA ALA A 70 -7.29 5.60 12.91
C ALA A 70 -6.39 6.06 11.76
N ARG A 71 -5.57 5.15 11.20
CA ARG A 71 -4.74 5.45 10.02
C ARG A 71 -5.58 5.62 8.77
N TRP A 72 -6.55 4.74 8.57
CA TRP A 72 -7.42 4.75 7.40
C TRP A 72 -8.22 6.05 7.26
N SER A 73 -8.63 6.64 8.38
CA SER A 73 -9.35 7.92 8.37
C SER A 73 -8.53 9.09 7.76
N ARG A 74 -7.21 8.93 7.64
CA ARG A 74 -6.28 9.91 7.07
C ARG A 74 -5.89 9.59 5.62
N VAL A 75 -6.46 8.55 5.02
CA VAL A 75 -6.10 8.05 3.69
C VAL A 75 -7.09 8.55 2.65
N LEU A 76 -6.58 8.97 1.50
CA LEU A 76 -7.38 9.10 0.29
C LEU A 76 -7.48 7.72 -0.38
N ALA A 77 -8.64 7.10 -0.26
CA ALA A 77 -8.91 5.79 -0.84
C ALA A 77 -9.31 5.91 -2.31
N VAL A 78 -8.61 5.20 -3.18
CA VAL A 78 -8.82 5.22 -4.63
C VAL A 78 -9.64 4.01 -5.06
N GLN A 79 -10.64 4.25 -5.91
CA GLN A 79 -11.48 3.19 -6.47
C GLN A 79 -10.71 2.31 -7.46
N VAL A 80 -11.11 1.05 -7.52
CA VAL A 80 -10.53 0.06 -8.44
C VAL A 80 -11.03 0.30 -9.87
N THR A 81 -10.11 0.19 -10.83
CA THR A 81 -10.42 0.18 -12.26
C THR A 81 -10.09 -1.20 -12.83
N ALA A 82 -11.10 -2.00 -13.13
CA ALA A 82 -10.94 -3.43 -13.41
C ALA A 82 -10.08 -3.73 -14.65
N GLN A 83 -10.45 -3.17 -15.82
CA GLN A 83 -9.74 -3.46 -17.07
C GLN A 83 -8.28 -2.96 -17.06
N PRO A 84 -7.96 -1.73 -16.64
CA PRO A 84 -6.57 -1.29 -16.50
C PRO A 84 -5.74 -2.18 -15.58
N ALA A 85 -6.29 -2.62 -14.44
CA ALA A 85 -5.60 -3.55 -13.54
C ALA A 85 -5.36 -4.89 -14.21
N GLY A 86 -6.33 -5.42 -14.94
CA GLY A 86 -6.19 -6.66 -15.70
C GLY A 86 -5.05 -6.61 -16.71
N MET A 87 -4.91 -5.49 -17.42
CA MET A 87 -3.81 -5.28 -18.37
C MET A 87 -2.44 -5.24 -17.68
N LEU A 88 -2.36 -4.66 -16.49
CA LEU A 88 -1.12 -4.65 -15.69
C LEU A 88 -0.75 -6.07 -15.19
N ALA A 89 -1.74 -6.85 -14.81
CA ALA A 89 -1.53 -8.26 -14.42
C ALA A 89 -0.90 -9.05 -15.58
N LEU A 90 -1.42 -8.88 -16.79
CA LEU A 90 -0.88 -9.51 -18.00
C LEU A 90 0.52 -9.03 -18.35
N ARG A 91 0.74 -7.71 -18.29
CA ARG A 91 2.03 -7.09 -18.67
C ARG A 91 3.16 -7.47 -17.72
N HIS A 92 2.91 -7.50 -16.43
CA HIS A 92 3.94 -7.67 -15.40
C HIS A 92 3.90 -9.04 -14.72
N GLY A 93 2.97 -9.91 -15.06
CA GLY A 93 2.80 -11.19 -14.39
C GLY A 93 2.42 -11.06 -12.92
N LEU A 94 1.64 -10.04 -12.58
CA LEU A 94 1.21 -9.77 -11.21
C LEU A 94 -0.03 -10.59 -10.84
N ARG A 95 -0.16 -10.88 -9.54
CA ARG A 95 -1.42 -11.36 -8.98
C ARG A 95 -2.48 -10.25 -9.10
N GLY A 96 -3.76 -10.63 -9.17
CA GLY A 96 -4.84 -9.69 -9.40
C GLY A 96 -4.87 -8.52 -8.42
N MET A 97 -4.71 -8.80 -7.12
CA MET A 97 -4.73 -7.73 -6.10
C MET A 97 -3.50 -6.80 -6.19
N ASP A 98 -2.33 -7.32 -6.53
CA ASP A 98 -1.13 -6.51 -6.76
C ASP A 98 -1.30 -5.61 -7.99
N ALA A 99 -1.92 -6.13 -9.04
CA ALA A 99 -2.26 -5.36 -10.22
C ALA A 99 -3.26 -4.24 -9.91
N VAL A 100 -4.22 -4.49 -9.03
CA VAL A 100 -5.14 -3.46 -8.54
C VAL A 100 -4.40 -2.36 -7.77
N GLN A 101 -3.45 -2.74 -6.92
CA GLN A 101 -2.62 -1.77 -6.19
C GLN A 101 -1.85 -0.85 -7.18
N LEU A 102 -1.18 -1.44 -8.14
CA LEU A 102 -0.42 -0.68 -9.15
C LEU A 102 -1.34 0.19 -10.01
N GLY A 103 -2.46 -0.35 -10.45
CA GLY A 103 -3.46 0.38 -11.24
C GLY A 103 -4.04 1.58 -10.49
N SER A 104 -4.30 1.42 -9.20
CA SER A 104 -4.78 2.51 -8.34
C SER A 104 -3.74 3.64 -8.22
N ALA A 105 -2.46 3.30 -8.10
CA ALA A 105 -1.37 4.28 -8.07
C ALA A 105 -1.24 5.02 -9.42
N ILE A 106 -1.31 4.30 -10.53
CA ILE A 106 -1.26 4.89 -11.88
C ILE A 106 -2.42 5.88 -12.06
N ARG A 107 -3.63 5.46 -11.71
CA ARG A 107 -4.82 6.33 -11.80
C ARG A 107 -4.67 7.60 -10.95
N THR A 108 -4.12 7.46 -9.76
CA THR A 108 -3.84 8.61 -8.89
C THR A 108 -2.83 9.55 -9.54
N ARG A 109 -1.74 9.02 -10.09
CA ARG A 109 -0.73 9.82 -10.78
C ARG A 109 -1.33 10.60 -11.96
N GLU A 110 -2.18 9.96 -12.74
CA GLU A 110 -2.87 10.61 -13.85
C GLU A 110 -3.75 11.78 -13.37
N ARG A 111 -4.54 11.56 -12.33
CA ARG A 111 -5.38 12.61 -11.74
C ARG A 111 -4.57 13.78 -11.20
N LEU A 112 -3.47 13.50 -10.52
CA LEU A 112 -2.57 14.55 -10.02
C LEU A 112 -2.01 15.40 -11.18
N ARG A 113 -1.61 14.76 -12.28
CA ARG A 113 -1.14 15.45 -13.47
C ARG A 113 -2.23 16.29 -14.13
N GLU A 114 -3.43 15.76 -14.27
CA GLU A 114 -4.60 16.47 -14.80
C GLU A 114 -4.94 17.71 -13.96
N GLN A 115 -4.71 17.67 -12.65
CA GLN A 115 -4.91 18.79 -11.73
C GLN A 115 -3.72 19.75 -11.67
N GLY A 116 -2.68 19.53 -12.48
CA GLY A 116 -1.50 20.39 -12.51
C GLY A 116 -0.55 20.21 -11.33
N ALA A 117 -0.65 19.13 -10.58
CA ALA A 117 0.24 18.88 -9.46
C ALA A 117 1.69 18.67 -9.95
N GLN A 118 2.63 19.39 -9.34
CA GLN A 118 4.05 19.29 -9.64
C GLN A 118 4.74 18.20 -8.79
N ALA A 119 4.13 17.81 -7.67
CA ALA A 119 4.69 16.82 -6.76
C ALA A 119 4.66 15.41 -7.38
N GLN A 120 5.76 14.69 -7.20
CA GLN A 120 5.89 13.31 -7.62
C GLN A 120 5.16 12.39 -6.65
N LEU A 121 4.37 11.43 -7.19
CA LEU A 121 3.77 10.36 -6.42
C LEU A 121 4.79 9.22 -6.29
N LEU A 122 5.13 8.90 -5.05
CA LEU A 122 6.00 7.77 -4.71
C LEU A 122 5.16 6.51 -4.49
N PHE A 123 5.69 5.35 -4.84
CA PHE A 123 5.05 4.06 -4.61
C PHE A 123 5.77 3.33 -3.48
N ALA A 124 5.07 3.08 -2.37
CA ALA A 124 5.64 2.45 -1.18
C ALA A 124 5.14 1.01 -1.02
N SER A 125 6.06 0.05 -0.95
CA SER A 125 5.76 -1.37 -0.80
C SER A 125 6.95 -2.12 -0.19
N PHE A 126 6.67 -3.30 0.38
CA PHE A 126 7.70 -4.26 0.78
C PHE A 126 7.70 -5.51 -0.11
N ASP A 127 6.90 -5.51 -1.18
CA ASP A 127 6.85 -6.60 -2.16
C ASP A 127 7.78 -6.27 -3.34
N ARG A 128 8.81 -7.10 -3.55
CA ARG A 128 9.80 -6.90 -4.62
C ARG A 128 9.16 -6.87 -6.01
N ARG A 129 8.29 -7.84 -6.31
CA ARG A 129 7.67 -7.96 -7.65
C ARG A 129 6.81 -6.75 -7.98
N LEU A 130 6.09 -6.27 -6.98
CA LEU A 130 5.24 -5.08 -7.13
C LEU A 130 6.07 -3.82 -7.28
N LEU A 131 7.16 -3.68 -6.52
CA LEU A 131 8.09 -2.55 -6.68
C LEU A 131 8.76 -2.53 -8.06
N GLU A 132 9.22 -3.68 -8.55
CA GLU A 132 9.80 -3.79 -9.89
C GLU A 132 8.79 -3.39 -10.98
N ALA A 133 7.54 -3.81 -10.84
CA ALA A 133 6.48 -3.42 -11.76
C ALA A 133 6.18 -1.92 -11.69
N ALA A 134 6.15 -1.34 -10.49
CA ALA A 134 5.96 0.09 -10.28
C ALA A 134 7.09 0.90 -10.93
N GLU A 135 8.33 0.47 -10.79
CA GLU A 135 9.50 1.10 -11.43
C GLU A 135 9.40 1.05 -12.96
N ARG A 136 8.98 -0.08 -13.53
CA ARG A 136 8.75 -0.22 -14.96
C ARG A 136 7.64 0.71 -15.48
N GLU A 137 6.68 1.02 -14.63
CA GLU A 137 5.62 2.00 -14.92
C GLU A 137 6.05 3.45 -14.61
N GLY A 138 7.30 3.65 -14.24
CA GLY A 138 7.89 4.98 -14.06
C GLY A 138 7.71 5.61 -12.70
N PHE A 139 7.40 4.83 -11.66
CA PHE A 139 7.36 5.33 -10.29
C PHE A 139 8.75 5.37 -9.67
N ALA A 140 9.00 6.41 -8.88
CA ALA A 140 10.01 6.33 -7.84
C ALA A 140 9.41 5.54 -6.67
N THR A 141 10.19 4.67 -6.05
CA THR A 141 9.71 3.70 -5.06
C THR A 141 10.31 3.93 -3.68
N LEU A 142 9.56 3.51 -2.67
CA LEU A 142 9.99 3.44 -1.28
C LEU A 142 9.83 1.99 -0.81
N GLY A 143 10.79 1.50 -0.05
CA GLY A 143 10.77 0.15 0.50
C GLY A 143 11.70 -0.81 -0.21
N GLY A 144 11.34 -2.05 -0.16
CA GLY A 144 12.10 -3.15 -0.72
C GLY A 144 11.89 -4.40 0.09
N PRO A 145 12.37 -5.56 -0.41
CA PRO A 145 12.28 -6.80 0.34
C PRO A 145 13.10 -6.67 1.61
N LEU A 146 12.51 -7.09 2.70
CA LEU A 146 13.22 -7.24 3.97
C LEU A 146 14.03 -8.54 3.89
N GLU A 147 15.31 -8.46 4.21
CA GLU A 147 16.20 -9.61 4.29
C GLU A 147 15.90 -10.47 5.53
#